data_119805ce0ade99dae33ec91573dd54f6
#
_entry.id   119805ce0ade99dae33ec91573dd54f6
#
_cell.length_a   1.000
_cell.length_b   1.000
_cell.length_c   1.000
_cell.angle_alpha   90.00
_cell.angle_beta   90.00
_cell.angle_gamma   90.00
#
_symmetry.space_group_name_H-M   'P 1'
#
loop_
_entity.id
_entity.type
_entity.pdbx_description
1 polymer ?
#
loop_
_entity_poly.entity_id
_entity_poly.type
_entity_poly.pdbx_seq_one_letter_code
_entity_poly.pdbx_strand_id
1 'polypeptide(L)'
;MTKETSINPELPEESKAWFQNHGLFSDHFLKERLPEWKEWQVGKEFSDFRANLLALYESKKSILINMNESQTEKEFIQPVLNLLSYANSYIVQTDTKSGVKVNHPDYALYPDQVSKDKSYTAEGINYQNALGIADAKYWERPLDLSKSNERDTFSNVNPSFQIINYLTGTQKNWGILTNGRLWRLYSLKANSHLANYYEIDIVQLLLEAPDSASKYFYLFFRKQALLAGIDGKTFLDHVLDGSNDYAIELEINIKERAYQVVEYLCHGFSASYLPSELTPENLKDIYDNSLILLYRLLFVFYAEARELLPLSTNKSCRENYSLFKIAKDIAVITQSGNTLSLKSTIYYSKINSLFSLINTGDKSLNVPEYNGGLFSPQEHPFLDSHAIVDFFLVPAIQHLSRVYDSKRRQTFAVDYKTLSER
;
A
#
# COMPACT_ATOMS: atom_id res chain seq x y z
N MET A 1 -25.35 -28.71 32.69
CA MET A 1 -24.68 -27.39 32.86
C MET A 1 -23.31 -27.49 32.28
N THR A 2 -23.22 -27.29 30.97
CA THR A 2 -21.99 -27.24 30.21
C THR A 2 -21.55 -25.77 30.10
N LYS A 3 -20.39 -25.43 30.66
CA LYS A 3 -19.78 -24.12 30.55
C LYS A 3 -19.40 -23.89 29.10
N GLU A 4 -20.11 -23.03 28.41
CA GLU A 4 -19.64 -22.41 27.18
C GLU A 4 -18.47 -21.48 27.53
N THR A 5 -17.28 -21.88 27.16
CA THR A 5 -16.11 -21.02 27.13
C THR A 5 -16.33 -20.03 26.00
N SER A 6 -16.67 -18.80 26.32
CA SER A 6 -16.67 -17.67 25.39
C SER A 6 -15.23 -17.44 24.96
N ILE A 7 -14.89 -17.90 23.78
CA ILE A 7 -13.67 -17.48 23.06
C ILE A 7 -13.93 -16.03 22.65
N ASN A 8 -13.32 -15.11 23.38
CA ASN A 8 -13.25 -13.70 23.01
C ASN A 8 -12.23 -13.60 21.87
N PRO A 9 -12.63 -13.44 20.60
CA PRO A 9 -11.64 -13.19 19.56
C PRO A 9 -11.20 -11.73 19.71
N GLU A 10 -10.06 -11.51 20.35
CA GLU A 10 -9.35 -10.26 20.25
C GLU A 10 -9.28 -9.94 18.73
N LEU A 11 -9.74 -8.72 18.39
CA LEU A 11 -9.49 -8.19 17.05
C LEU A 11 -7.98 -8.32 16.81
N PRO A 12 -7.53 -8.98 15.74
CA PRO A 12 -6.12 -9.00 15.45
C PRO A 12 -5.68 -7.54 15.43
N GLU A 13 -4.73 -7.17 16.32
CA GLU A 13 -3.98 -5.94 16.14
C GLU A 13 -3.55 -5.95 14.68
N GLU A 14 -3.79 -4.85 13.95
CA GLU A 14 -3.28 -4.73 12.59
C GLU A 14 -1.80 -5.05 12.68
N SER A 15 -1.42 -6.24 12.25
CA SER A 15 -0.05 -6.70 12.35
C SER A 15 0.78 -5.68 11.58
N LYS A 16 1.75 -5.06 12.26
CA LYS A 16 2.67 -4.08 11.66
C LYS A 16 3.13 -4.65 10.31
N ALA A 17 2.79 -3.97 9.23
CA ALA A 17 3.31 -4.37 7.93
C ALA A 17 4.82 -4.12 7.91
N TRP A 18 5.59 -5.14 7.54
CA TRP A 18 7.04 -5.06 7.42
C TRP A 18 7.48 -4.73 6.00
N PHE A 19 6.56 -4.19 5.22
CA PHE A 19 6.75 -3.63 3.90
C PHE A 19 5.97 -2.32 3.79
N GLN A 20 6.38 -1.47 2.87
CA GLN A 20 5.62 -0.31 2.44
C GLN A 20 5.15 -0.55 1.01
N ASN A 21 3.85 -0.54 0.81
CA ASN A 21 3.26 -0.73 -0.50
C ASN A 21 2.54 0.55 -0.91
N HIS A 22 3.08 1.19 -1.94
CA HIS A 22 2.53 2.41 -2.51
C HIS A 22 1.62 2.10 -3.70
N GLY A 23 0.70 1.14 -3.52
CA GLY A 23 -0.31 0.80 -4.51
C GLY A 23 0.20 -0.02 -5.70
N LEU A 24 1.39 -0.64 -5.63
CA LEU A 24 1.83 -1.60 -6.63
C LEU A 24 1.04 -2.90 -6.51
N PHE A 25 0.79 -3.35 -5.28
CA PHE A 25 0.01 -4.53 -4.95
C PHE A 25 -1.16 -4.16 -4.03
N SER A 26 -2.03 -5.09 -3.69
CA SER A 26 -3.01 -4.96 -2.63
C SER A 26 -2.39 -5.33 -1.28
N ASP A 27 -2.52 -4.47 -0.27
CA ASP A 27 -2.05 -4.75 1.09
C ASP A 27 -2.78 -5.97 1.68
N HIS A 28 -4.08 -6.07 1.46
CA HIS A 28 -4.87 -7.24 1.87
C HIS A 28 -4.38 -8.51 1.18
N PHE A 29 -4.14 -8.45 -0.13
CA PHE A 29 -3.63 -9.61 -0.86
C PHE A 29 -2.27 -10.07 -0.31
N LEU A 30 -1.34 -9.14 -0.07
CA LEU A 30 -0.02 -9.44 0.46
C LEU A 30 -0.08 -10.06 1.87
N LYS A 31 -0.95 -9.53 2.75
CA LYS A 31 -1.06 -9.97 4.15
C LYS A 31 -1.87 -11.25 4.31
N GLU A 32 -2.94 -11.40 3.54
CA GLU A 32 -3.95 -12.42 3.78
C GLU A 32 -3.97 -13.54 2.74
N ARG A 33 -3.71 -13.24 1.46
CA ARG A 33 -3.81 -14.23 0.37
C ARG A 33 -2.45 -14.88 0.02
N LEU A 34 -1.42 -14.06 -0.08
CA LEU A 34 -0.08 -14.53 -0.44
C LEU A 34 0.49 -15.57 0.54
N PRO A 35 0.29 -15.48 1.87
CA PRO A 35 0.79 -16.49 2.82
C PRO A 35 0.19 -17.89 2.61
N GLU A 36 -0.91 -18.03 1.88
CA GLU A 36 -1.53 -19.31 1.54
C GLU A 36 -0.88 -19.98 0.32
N TRP A 37 -0.08 -19.23 -0.44
CA TRP A 37 0.55 -19.76 -1.64
C TRP A 37 1.67 -20.76 -1.32
N LYS A 38 1.87 -21.71 -2.24
CA LYS A 38 2.93 -22.71 -2.12
C LYS A 38 4.32 -22.06 -2.03
N GLU A 39 4.53 -21.00 -2.79
CA GLU A 39 5.78 -20.21 -2.84
C GLU A 39 6.12 -19.56 -1.49
N TRP A 40 5.13 -19.34 -0.63
CA TRP A 40 5.34 -18.83 0.73
C TRP A 40 5.91 -19.87 1.68
N GLN A 41 5.80 -21.16 1.33
CA GLN A 41 6.29 -22.28 2.14
C GLN A 41 7.79 -22.53 1.86
N VAL A 42 8.62 -21.55 2.21
CA VAL A 42 10.08 -21.63 2.05
C VAL A 42 10.73 -22.36 3.23
N GLY A 43 11.74 -23.15 2.93
CA GLY A 43 12.44 -24.01 3.89
C GLY A 43 13.81 -23.46 4.29
N LYS A 44 14.79 -24.39 4.36
CA LYS A 44 16.14 -24.13 4.82
C LYS A 44 16.87 -23.00 4.07
N GLU A 45 16.71 -22.94 2.75
CA GLU A 45 17.36 -21.90 1.93
C GLU A 45 16.96 -20.48 2.33
N PHE A 46 15.72 -20.27 2.79
CA PHE A 46 15.28 -18.99 3.33
C PHE A 46 15.97 -18.70 4.68
N SER A 47 16.06 -19.69 5.55
CA SER A 47 16.72 -19.53 6.85
C SER A 47 18.21 -19.19 6.68
N ASP A 48 18.88 -19.88 5.74
CA ASP A 48 20.28 -19.64 5.39
C ASP A 48 20.45 -18.23 4.77
N PHE A 49 19.56 -17.84 3.87
CA PHE A 49 19.53 -16.49 3.29
C PHE A 49 19.44 -15.40 4.39
N ARG A 50 18.47 -15.53 5.30
CA ARG A 50 18.27 -14.56 6.37
C ARG A 50 19.46 -14.46 7.30
N ALA A 51 20.02 -15.58 7.70
CA ALA A 51 21.22 -15.62 8.56
C ALA A 51 22.41 -14.95 7.89
N ASN A 52 22.66 -15.24 6.60
CA ASN A 52 23.75 -14.64 5.85
C ASN A 52 23.54 -13.14 5.61
N LEU A 53 22.30 -12.70 5.34
CA LEU A 53 21.99 -11.27 5.17
C LEU A 53 22.21 -10.50 6.48
N LEU A 54 21.79 -11.07 7.62
CA LEU A 54 22.04 -10.47 8.93
C LEU A 54 23.55 -10.38 9.23
N ALA A 55 24.29 -11.46 8.98
CA ALA A 55 25.75 -11.48 9.18
C ALA A 55 26.47 -10.46 8.28
N LEU A 56 26.05 -10.33 7.03
CA LEU A 56 26.56 -9.31 6.10
C LEU A 56 26.31 -7.90 6.65
N TYR A 57 25.07 -7.59 7.06
CA TYR A 57 24.72 -6.29 7.62
C TYR A 57 25.54 -5.99 8.88
N GLU A 58 25.58 -6.92 9.84
CA GLU A 58 26.33 -6.77 11.09
C GLU A 58 27.82 -6.51 10.85
N SER A 59 28.42 -7.15 9.83
CA SER A 59 29.82 -6.96 9.48
C SER A 59 30.14 -5.61 8.85
N LYS A 60 29.13 -4.92 8.27
CA LYS A 60 29.32 -3.69 7.50
C LYS A 60 28.66 -2.45 8.10
N LYS A 61 27.68 -2.59 9.01
CA LYS A 61 26.84 -1.51 9.53
C LYS A 61 27.59 -0.25 10.00
N SER A 62 28.79 -0.42 10.56
CA SER A 62 29.58 0.72 11.07
C SER A 62 30.24 1.57 9.99
N ILE A 63 30.42 1.04 8.77
CA ILE A 63 31.12 1.71 7.68
C ILE A 63 30.20 2.12 6.52
N LEU A 64 29.02 1.50 6.38
CA LEU A 64 28.08 1.76 5.28
C LEU A 64 27.75 3.24 5.10
N ILE A 65 27.53 3.97 6.19
CA ILE A 65 27.17 5.39 6.14
C ILE A 65 28.26 6.27 5.52
N ASN A 66 29.51 5.83 5.51
CA ASN A 66 30.65 6.56 4.98
C ASN A 66 31.03 6.15 3.54
N MET A 67 30.38 5.12 2.99
CA MET A 67 30.66 4.62 1.65
C MET A 67 30.05 5.50 0.58
N ASN A 68 30.78 5.67 -0.53
CA ASN A 68 30.21 6.20 -1.77
C ASN A 68 29.39 5.13 -2.49
N GLU A 69 28.78 5.49 -3.65
CA GLU A 69 27.90 4.61 -4.40
C GLU A 69 28.63 3.32 -4.83
N SER A 70 29.77 3.41 -5.50
CA SER A 70 30.54 2.22 -5.94
C SER A 70 31.00 1.33 -4.79
N GLN A 71 31.33 1.92 -3.64
CA GLN A 71 31.67 1.16 -2.43
C GLN A 71 30.46 0.46 -1.83
N THR A 72 29.30 1.16 -1.76
CA THR A 72 28.03 0.58 -1.30
C THR A 72 27.60 -0.58 -2.19
N GLU A 73 27.73 -0.42 -3.50
CA GLU A 73 27.46 -1.49 -4.45
C GLU A 73 28.33 -2.72 -4.21
N LYS A 74 29.64 -2.54 -4.20
CA LYS A 74 30.61 -3.65 -4.09
C LYS A 74 30.53 -4.35 -2.73
N GLU A 75 30.45 -3.57 -1.65
CA GLU A 75 30.57 -4.11 -0.28
C GLU A 75 29.23 -4.59 0.30
N PHE A 76 28.10 -4.18 -0.27
CA PHE A 76 26.79 -4.52 0.27
C PHE A 76 25.78 -4.99 -0.77
N ILE A 77 25.47 -4.16 -1.79
CA ILE A 77 24.38 -4.46 -2.76
C ILE A 77 24.67 -5.72 -3.57
N GLN A 78 25.88 -5.85 -4.14
CA GLN A 78 26.26 -7.04 -4.91
C GLN A 78 26.28 -8.32 -4.04
N PRO A 79 26.83 -8.33 -2.82
CA PRO A 79 26.67 -9.44 -1.89
C PRO A 79 25.20 -9.81 -1.62
N VAL A 80 24.29 -8.83 -1.44
CA VAL A 80 22.85 -9.10 -1.29
C VAL A 80 22.26 -9.72 -2.55
N LEU A 81 22.58 -9.19 -3.75
CA LEU A 81 22.17 -9.81 -5.02
C LEU A 81 22.67 -11.26 -5.15
N ASN A 82 23.87 -11.56 -4.70
CA ASN A 82 24.39 -12.92 -4.68
C ASN A 82 23.59 -13.83 -3.75
N LEU A 83 23.23 -13.35 -2.54
CA LEU A 83 22.35 -14.07 -1.62
C LEU A 83 20.95 -14.29 -2.18
N LEU A 84 20.46 -13.38 -3.04
CA LEU A 84 19.20 -13.47 -3.77
C LEU A 84 19.29 -14.35 -5.04
N SER A 85 20.34 -15.15 -5.16
CA SER A 85 20.60 -16.13 -6.25
C SER A 85 20.97 -15.51 -7.60
N TYR A 86 21.42 -14.27 -7.65
CA TYR A 86 21.90 -13.65 -8.89
C TYR A 86 23.40 -13.84 -9.13
N ALA A 87 24.13 -14.56 -8.28
CA ALA A 87 25.55 -14.81 -8.48
C ALA A 87 25.85 -15.24 -9.93
N ASN A 88 26.84 -14.59 -10.56
CA ASN A 88 27.26 -14.80 -11.96
C ASN A 88 26.16 -14.55 -13.03
N SER A 89 25.00 -14.03 -12.66
CA SER A 89 23.89 -13.79 -13.60
C SER A 89 23.41 -12.32 -13.64
N TYR A 90 24.26 -11.36 -13.30
CA TYR A 90 24.03 -9.94 -13.55
C TYR A 90 25.25 -9.30 -14.23
N ILE A 91 24.99 -8.20 -14.94
CA ILE A 91 26.04 -7.31 -15.47
C ILE A 91 26.01 -6.05 -14.63
N VAL A 92 27.18 -5.61 -14.19
CA VAL A 92 27.38 -4.27 -13.63
C VAL A 92 27.77 -3.37 -14.79
N GLN A 93 27.05 -2.29 -14.99
CA GLN A 93 27.39 -1.33 -16.02
C GLN A 93 28.45 -0.36 -15.53
N THR A 94 29.68 -0.66 -15.81
CA THR A 94 30.76 0.30 -15.82
C THR A 94 31.12 0.57 -17.27
N ASP A 95 30.89 1.79 -17.74
CA ASP A 95 31.35 2.36 -19.01
C ASP A 95 30.64 1.98 -20.32
N THR A 96 29.88 2.92 -20.79
CA THR A 96 29.64 3.04 -22.25
C THR A 96 30.88 3.65 -22.91
N LYS A 97 31.45 2.97 -23.89
CA LYS A 97 32.58 3.42 -24.69
C LYS A 97 32.28 4.65 -25.56
N SER A 98 31.07 5.16 -25.58
CA SER A 98 30.69 6.36 -26.31
C SER A 98 30.53 7.53 -25.36
N GLY A 99 31.24 8.63 -25.55
CA GLY A 99 31.20 9.85 -24.76
C GLY A 99 29.87 10.62 -24.77
N VAL A 100 28.76 9.97 -25.11
CA VAL A 100 27.39 10.40 -24.93
C VAL A 100 26.92 9.74 -23.62
N LYS A 101 26.55 10.52 -22.60
CA LYS A 101 25.89 10.07 -21.40
C LYS A 101 24.55 9.43 -21.77
N VAL A 102 24.57 8.18 -22.18
CA VAL A 102 23.35 7.39 -22.32
C VAL A 102 22.99 6.91 -20.91
N ASN A 103 21.81 7.26 -20.46
CA ASN A 103 21.27 6.80 -19.17
C ASN A 103 21.06 5.28 -19.24
N HIS A 104 21.91 4.52 -18.58
CA HIS A 104 21.80 3.06 -18.44
C HIS A 104 21.62 2.69 -16.97
N PRO A 105 20.86 1.61 -16.66
CA PRO A 105 20.75 1.09 -15.31
C PRO A 105 22.11 0.53 -14.84
N ASP A 106 22.38 0.56 -13.54
CA ASP A 106 23.63 0.04 -12.96
C ASP A 106 23.74 -1.47 -13.11
N TYR A 107 22.60 -2.17 -13.14
CA TYR A 107 22.55 -3.64 -13.27
C TYR A 107 21.52 -4.09 -14.31
N ALA A 108 21.92 -5.09 -15.11
CA ALA A 108 21.04 -5.93 -15.89
C ALA A 108 21.05 -7.34 -15.27
N LEU A 109 19.87 -7.87 -14.94
CA LEU A 109 19.68 -9.15 -14.24
C LEU A 109 19.29 -10.24 -15.25
N TYR A 110 19.98 -11.39 -15.24
CA TYR A 110 19.78 -12.48 -16.21
C TYR A 110 19.38 -13.78 -15.49
N PRO A 111 18.76 -14.75 -16.21
CA PRO A 111 18.40 -16.04 -15.62
C PRO A 111 19.63 -16.87 -15.25
N ASP A 112 20.69 -16.79 -16.05
CA ASP A 112 21.91 -17.56 -15.90
C ASP A 112 23.13 -16.86 -16.53
N GLN A 113 24.30 -17.43 -16.35
CA GLN A 113 25.54 -16.91 -16.90
C GLN A 113 25.57 -16.93 -18.42
N VAL A 114 24.99 -17.98 -19.05
CA VAL A 114 24.99 -18.11 -20.52
C VAL A 114 24.18 -16.98 -21.16
N SER A 115 23.01 -16.70 -20.62
CA SER A 115 22.15 -15.58 -21.07
C SER A 115 22.84 -14.22 -20.86
N LYS A 116 23.53 -14.06 -19.73
CA LYS A 116 24.36 -12.89 -19.44
C LYS A 116 25.48 -12.72 -20.48
N ASP A 117 26.25 -13.81 -20.73
CA ASP A 117 27.41 -13.73 -21.62
C ASP A 117 26.99 -13.45 -23.07
N LYS A 118 25.83 -13.92 -23.51
CA LYS A 118 25.24 -13.62 -24.83
C LYS A 118 24.74 -12.18 -24.97
N SER A 119 24.58 -11.44 -23.90
CA SER A 119 24.06 -10.08 -23.94
C SER A 119 25.11 -9.02 -24.26
N TYR A 120 26.41 -9.37 -24.20
CA TYR A 120 27.49 -8.49 -24.65
C TYR A 120 27.52 -8.44 -26.16
N THR A 121 27.30 -7.26 -26.73
CA THR A 121 27.37 -7.01 -28.20
C THR A 121 28.39 -5.94 -28.51
N ALA A 122 28.72 -5.76 -29.81
CA ALA A 122 29.59 -4.70 -30.25
C ALA A 122 29.02 -3.30 -29.96
N GLU A 123 27.70 -3.17 -29.89
CA GLU A 123 26.95 -1.93 -29.65
C GLU A 123 26.68 -1.65 -28.16
N GLY A 124 27.00 -2.61 -27.27
CA GLY A 124 26.77 -2.50 -25.86
C GLY A 124 26.00 -3.70 -25.27
N ILE A 125 25.20 -3.45 -24.26
CA ILE A 125 24.42 -4.51 -23.59
C ILE A 125 23.04 -4.67 -24.23
N ASN A 126 22.74 -5.92 -24.64
CA ASN A 126 21.41 -6.30 -25.11
C ASN A 126 20.56 -6.80 -23.93
N TYR A 127 19.46 -6.09 -23.64
CA TYR A 127 18.55 -6.41 -22.55
C TYR A 127 17.50 -7.47 -22.91
N GLN A 128 17.45 -7.97 -24.15
CA GLN A 128 16.37 -8.87 -24.61
C GLN A 128 16.17 -10.05 -23.66
N ASN A 129 17.25 -10.71 -23.23
CA ASN A 129 17.21 -11.86 -22.34
C ASN A 129 17.32 -11.51 -20.86
N ALA A 130 17.36 -10.21 -20.51
CA ALA A 130 17.35 -9.81 -19.11
C ALA A 130 15.99 -10.07 -18.47
N LEU A 131 16.00 -10.50 -17.23
CA LEU A 131 14.80 -10.68 -16.40
C LEU A 131 14.23 -9.33 -15.94
N GLY A 132 15.11 -8.40 -15.63
CA GLY A 132 14.83 -7.07 -15.14
C GLY A 132 16.10 -6.26 -15.04
N ILE A 133 15.98 -5.07 -14.48
CA ILE A 133 17.10 -4.15 -14.26
C ILE A 133 17.16 -3.73 -12.79
N ALA A 134 18.33 -3.22 -12.36
CA ALA A 134 18.41 -2.57 -11.05
C ALA A 134 19.26 -1.30 -11.14
N ASP A 135 18.95 -0.34 -10.28
CA ASP A 135 19.69 0.90 -10.11
C ASP A 135 20.06 1.08 -8.64
N ALA A 136 21.30 1.43 -8.37
CA ALA A 136 21.87 1.51 -7.04
C ALA A 136 22.23 2.94 -6.67
N LYS A 137 22.13 3.23 -5.38
CA LYS A 137 22.55 4.51 -4.81
C LYS A 137 23.38 4.23 -3.55
N TYR A 138 24.15 5.22 -3.11
CA TYR A 138 24.91 5.08 -1.85
C TYR A 138 23.95 4.87 -0.65
N TRP A 139 24.50 4.31 0.43
CA TRP A 139 23.74 3.93 1.62
C TRP A 139 22.88 5.08 2.15
N GLU A 140 21.59 4.79 2.37
CA GLU A 140 20.56 5.71 2.87
C GLU A 140 20.32 6.97 2.02
N ARG A 141 20.77 7.03 0.76
CA ARG A 141 20.36 8.12 -0.13
C ARG A 141 18.83 8.14 -0.25
N PRO A 142 18.15 9.29 -0.04
CA PRO A 142 16.72 9.40 -0.31
C PRO A 142 16.40 9.06 -1.78
N LEU A 143 15.45 8.16 -2.00
CA LEU A 143 15.14 7.65 -3.34
C LEU A 143 14.12 8.52 -4.10
N ASP A 144 13.51 9.53 -3.42
CA ASP A 144 12.50 10.42 -3.97
C ASP A 144 13.00 11.85 -4.23
N LEU A 145 14.25 12.14 -3.92
CA LEU A 145 14.82 13.48 -4.05
C LEU A 145 15.82 13.55 -5.19
N SER A 146 15.76 14.62 -5.96
CA SER A 146 16.69 14.88 -7.07
C SER A 146 18.13 15.09 -6.57
N LYS A 147 18.30 15.73 -5.42
CA LYS A 147 19.59 15.93 -4.75
C LYS A 147 19.39 15.86 -3.24
N SER A 148 20.19 15.04 -2.56
CA SER A 148 20.05 14.87 -1.12
C SER A 148 21.15 15.54 -0.32
N ASN A 149 22.39 15.59 -0.82
CA ASN A 149 23.55 16.19 -0.16
C ASN A 149 24.75 16.33 -1.12
N GLU A 150 25.89 16.77 -0.56
CA GLU A 150 27.15 16.96 -1.31
C GLU A 150 27.75 15.67 -1.91
N ARG A 151 27.29 14.49 -1.50
CA ARG A 151 27.71 13.19 -2.06
C ARG A 151 27.15 12.93 -3.46
N ASP A 152 26.05 13.63 -3.84
CA ASP A 152 25.45 13.52 -5.16
C ASP A 152 26.32 14.25 -6.21
N THR A 153 27.32 13.55 -6.73
CA THR A 153 28.32 14.15 -7.65
C THR A 153 27.80 14.31 -9.08
N PHE A 154 26.75 13.59 -9.51
CA PHE A 154 26.50 13.43 -10.94
C PHE A 154 25.10 13.71 -11.47
N SER A 155 24.04 13.88 -10.70
CA SER A 155 22.75 14.24 -11.31
C SER A 155 21.74 14.85 -10.35
N ASN A 156 21.02 15.84 -10.87
CA ASN A 156 19.82 16.39 -10.26
C ASN A 156 18.56 15.55 -10.61
N VAL A 157 18.71 14.25 -10.90
CA VAL A 157 17.59 13.39 -11.28
C VAL A 157 17.12 12.60 -10.09
N ASN A 158 15.82 12.65 -9.83
CA ASN A 158 15.16 11.82 -8.83
C ASN A 158 15.35 10.32 -9.21
N PRO A 159 15.92 9.47 -8.32
CA PRO A 159 16.16 8.05 -8.62
C PRO A 159 14.91 7.27 -9.00
N SER A 160 13.78 7.56 -8.37
CA SER A 160 12.48 6.93 -8.71
C SER A 160 12.04 7.25 -10.13
N PHE A 161 12.33 8.46 -10.62
CA PHE A 161 12.08 8.81 -12.01
C PHE A 161 13.07 8.15 -12.97
N GLN A 162 14.32 8.01 -12.53
CA GLN A 162 15.40 7.42 -13.33
C GLN A 162 15.13 5.94 -13.62
N ILE A 163 14.71 5.14 -12.62
CA ILE A 163 14.42 3.72 -12.82
C ILE A 163 13.28 3.49 -13.82
N ILE A 164 12.24 4.35 -13.82
CA ILE A 164 11.13 4.25 -14.79
C ILE A 164 11.62 4.53 -16.22
N ASN A 165 12.49 5.52 -16.40
CA ASN A 165 13.10 5.79 -17.71
C ASN A 165 13.92 4.60 -18.20
N TYR A 166 14.67 3.95 -17.31
CA TYR A 166 15.44 2.75 -17.65
C TYR A 166 14.55 1.57 -18.00
N LEU A 167 13.48 1.33 -17.26
CA LEU A 167 12.49 0.30 -17.58
C LEU A 167 11.89 0.51 -18.98
N THR A 168 11.52 1.76 -19.29
CA THR A 168 10.96 2.14 -20.59
C THR A 168 12.00 1.94 -21.70
N GLY A 169 13.24 2.40 -21.50
CA GLY A 169 14.32 2.30 -22.49
C GLY A 169 14.77 0.86 -22.75
N THR A 170 14.78 0.00 -21.73
CA THR A 170 15.16 -1.42 -21.83
C THR A 170 13.99 -2.35 -22.16
N GLN A 171 12.75 -1.83 -22.16
CA GLN A 171 11.52 -2.61 -22.34
C GLN A 171 11.39 -3.77 -21.34
N LYS A 172 11.86 -3.56 -20.09
CA LYS A 172 11.70 -4.53 -19.01
C LYS A 172 10.53 -4.14 -18.11
N ASN A 173 9.76 -5.14 -17.68
CA ASN A 173 8.56 -4.91 -16.85
C ASN A 173 8.90 -4.63 -15.39
N TRP A 174 10.01 -5.19 -14.88
CA TRP A 174 10.35 -5.14 -13.47
C TRP A 174 11.72 -4.50 -13.26
N GLY A 175 11.79 -3.59 -12.29
CA GLY A 175 13.02 -2.90 -11.90
C GLY A 175 13.17 -2.80 -10.39
N ILE A 176 14.41 -2.90 -9.93
CA ILE A 176 14.81 -2.74 -8.54
C ILE A 176 15.55 -1.42 -8.40
N LEU A 177 15.11 -0.57 -7.47
CA LEU A 177 15.85 0.62 -7.05
C LEU A 177 16.28 0.42 -5.59
N THR A 178 17.58 0.61 -5.29
CA THR A 178 18.07 0.42 -3.93
C THR A 178 19.15 1.43 -3.54
N ASN A 179 19.16 1.81 -2.25
CA ASN A 179 20.28 2.51 -1.62
C ASN A 179 21.00 1.61 -0.60
N GLY A 180 20.88 0.30 -0.76
CA GLY A 180 21.40 -0.69 0.19
C GLY A 180 20.48 -0.95 1.37
N ARG A 181 19.87 0.07 1.99
CA ARG A 181 18.91 -0.06 3.09
C ARG A 181 17.48 -0.26 2.58
N LEU A 182 17.01 0.61 1.69
CA LEU A 182 15.71 0.53 1.06
C LEU A 182 15.80 -0.21 -0.26
N TRP A 183 14.90 -1.14 -0.49
CA TRP A 183 14.77 -1.91 -1.71
C TRP A 183 13.37 -1.73 -2.27
N ARG A 184 13.26 -1.12 -3.45
CA ARG A 184 12.00 -0.85 -4.14
C ARG A 184 11.84 -1.70 -5.37
N LEU A 185 10.63 -2.21 -5.59
CA LEU A 185 10.20 -2.80 -6.87
C LEU A 185 9.32 -1.79 -7.61
N TYR A 186 9.63 -1.60 -8.88
CA TYR A 186 8.83 -0.86 -9.84
C TYR A 186 8.38 -1.76 -10.98
N SER A 187 7.22 -1.46 -11.56
CA SER A 187 6.71 -2.20 -12.71
C SER A 187 6.08 -1.28 -13.76
N LEU A 188 6.36 -1.52 -15.04
CA LEU A 188 5.64 -0.88 -16.15
C LEU A 188 4.20 -1.41 -16.31
N LYS A 189 3.84 -2.49 -15.61
CA LYS A 189 2.48 -3.02 -15.56
C LYS A 189 1.60 -2.32 -14.52
N ALA A 190 2.17 -1.46 -13.67
CA ALA A 190 1.45 -0.69 -12.67
C ALA A 190 0.62 0.43 -13.31
N ASN A 191 -0.50 0.81 -12.68
CA ASN A 191 -1.38 1.88 -13.18
C ASN A 191 -0.68 3.25 -13.19
N SER A 192 0.15 3.54 -12.19
CA SER A 192 0.98 4.73 -12.13
C SER A 192 2.42 4.32 -11.87
N HIS A 193 3.25 4.34 -12.91
CA HIS A 193 4.60 3.78 -12.87
C HIS A 193 5.49 4.43 -11.82
N LEU A 194 5.37 5.74 -11.62
CA LEU A 194 6.21 6.49 -10.66
C LEU A 194 5.69 6.39 -9.22
N ALA A 195 4.38 6.47 -9.03
CA ALA A 195 3.75 6.51 -7.73
C ALA A 195 3.56 5.11 -7.11
N ASN A 196 3.43 4.07 -7.97
CA ASN A 196 3.17 2.71 -7.53
C ASN A 196 4.47 1.91 -7.43
N TYR A 197 4.90 1.63 -6.21
CA TYR A 197 6.05 0.80 -5.90
C TYR A 197 5.86 0.01 -4.61
N TYR A 198 6.65 -1.04 -4.45
CA TYR A 198 6.72 -1.83 -3.23
C TYR A 198 8.11 -1.67 -2.62
N GLU A 199 8.21 -1.40 -1.32
CA GLU A 199 9.47 -1.10 -0.64
C GLU A 199 9.67 -1.94 0.61
N ILE A 200 10.91 -2.34 0.83
CA ILE A 200 11.39 -2.98 2.05
C ILE A 200 12.55 -2.17 2.64
N ASP A 201 12.48 -1.85 3.94
CA ASP A 201 13.62 -1.44 4.76
C ASP A 201 14.25 -2.70 5.38
N ILE A 202 15.38 -3.15 4.82
CA ILE A 202 16.01 -4.40 5.26
C ILE A 202 16.59 -4.28 6.68
N VAL A 203 16.95 -3.09 7.14
CA VAL A 203 17.46 -2.89 8.51
C VAL A 203 16.34 -3.09 9.51
N GLN A 204 15.19 -2.45 9.26
CA GLN A 204 13.99 -2.64 10.08
C GLN A 204 13.54 -4.10 10.06
N LEU A 205 13.58 -4.73 8.89
CA LEU A 205 13.19 -6.12 8.70
C LEU A 205 14.08 -7.09 9.49
N LEU A 206 15.40 -6.84 9.52
CA LEU A 206 16.37 -7.71 10.20
C LEU A 206 16.39 -7.52 11.72
N LEU A 207 16.19 -6.30 12.21
CA LEU A 207 16.39 -5.94 13.60
C LEU A 207 15.11 -5.89 14.44
N GLU A 208 13.98 -5.59 13.84
CA GLU A 208 12.71 -5.36 14.56
C GLU A 208 11.63 -6.39 14.23
N ALA A 209 11.69 -6.99 13.04
CA ALA A 209 10.62 -7.86 12.55
C ALA A 209 10.80 -9.33 12.99
N PRO A 210 9.70 -10.10 13.08
CA PRO A 210 9.81 -11.54 13.20
C PRO A 210 10.48 -12.14 11.96
N ASP A 211 11.20 -13.24 12.13
CA ASP A 211 11.96 -13.89 11.05
C ASP A 211 11.14 -14.15 9.80
N SER A 212 9.89 -14.56 9.98
CA SER A 212 8.96 -14.85 8.89
C SER A 212 8.67 -13.65 7.99
N ALA A 213 8.78 -12.42 8.51
CA ALA A 213 8.57 -11.21 7.73
C ALA A 213 9.64 -11.01 6.65
N SER A 214 10.85 -11.57 6.84
CA SER A 214 11.91 -11.53 5.83
C SER A 214 11.52 -12.26 4.53
N LYS A 215 10.44 -13.05 4.53
CA LYS A 215 9.87 -13.64 3.32
C LYS A 215 9.41 -12.58 2.32
N TYR A 216 8.89 -11.43 2.80
CA TYR A 216 8.50 -10.32 1.95
C TYR A 216 9.68 -9.70 1.17
N PHE A 217 10.88 -9.76 1.70
CA PHE A 217 12.07 -9.39 0.95
C PHE A 217 12.56 -10.53 0.06
N TYR A 218 12.77 -11.71 0.63
CA TYR A 218 13.34 -12.85 -0.07
C TYR A 218 12.52 -13.26 -1.31
N LEU A 219 11.20 -13.43 -1.16
CA LEU A 219 10.33 -13.89 -2.24
C LEU A 219 10.18 -12.87 -3.37
N PHE A 220 10.23 -11.57 -3.06
CA PHE A 220 9.99 -10.52 -4.05
C PHE A 220 11.24 -10.10 -4.80
N PHE A 221 12.42 -10.22 -4.18
CA PHE A 221 13.67 -9.72 -4.77
C PHE A 221 14.59 -10.83 -5.27
N ARG A 222 14.35 -12.11 -4.92
CA ARG A 222 15.17 -13.22 -5.43
C ARG A 222 15.00 -13.43 -6.93
N LYS A 223 16.01 -14.03 -7.58
CA LYS A 223 16.00 -14.28 -9.03
C LYS A 223 14.76 -15.05 -9.49
N GLN A 224 14.30 -16.03 -8.72
CA GLN A 224 13.11 -16.81 -9.00
C GLN A 224 11.82 -15.98 -9.11
N ALA A 225 11.79 -14.80 -8.46
CA ALA A 225 10.65 -13.89 -8.56
C ALA A 225 10.46 -13.29 -9.96
N LEU A 226 11.55 -13.21 -10.73
CA LEU A 226 11.59 -12.64 -12.08
C LEU A 226 11.66 -13.72 -13.18
N LEU A 227 11.80 -15.00 -12.84
CA LEU A 227 11.77 -16.07 -13.81
C LEU A 227 10.33 -16.39 -14.21
N ALA A 228 10.10 -16.44 -15.53
CA ALA A 228 8.79 -16.81 -16.05
C ALA A 228 8.54 -18.32 -15.87
N GLY A 229 7.35 -18.66 -15.41
CA GLY A 229 6.83 -20.01 -15.34
C GLY A 229 6.42 -20.57 -16.72
N ILE A 230 5.79 -21.73 -16.72
CA ILE A 230 5.29 -22.41 -17.95
C ILE A 230 4.24 -21.54 -18.67
N ASP A 231 3.47 -20.77 -17.93
CA ASP A 231 2.44 -19.85 -18.43
C ASP A 231 3.00 -18.50 -18.93
N GLY A 232 4.32 -18.32 -18.90
CA GLY A 232 5.00 -17.11 -19.34
C GLY A 232 4.94 -15.95 -18.32
N LYS A 233 4.35 -16.15 -17.13
CA LYS A 233 4.27 -15.16 -16.06
C LYS A 233 5.31 -15.43 -14.98
N THR A 234 5.79 -14.33 -14.38
CA THR A 234 6.69 -14.39 -13.22
C THR A 234 5.90 -14.50 -11.92
N PHE A 235 6.56 -14.86 -10.81
CA PHE A 235 5.92 -14.78 -9.49
C PHE A 235 5.38 -13.37 -9.20
N LEU A 236 6.14 -12.32 -9.54
CA LEU A 236 5.68 -10.95 -9.36
C LEU A 236 4.46 -10.61 -10.23
N ASP A 237 4.38 -11.16 -11.45
CA ASP A 237 3.19 -11.00 -12.30
C ASP A 237 1.97 -11.67 -11.67
N HIS A 238 2.11 -12.86 -11.11
CA HIS A 238 1.02 -13.53 -10.40
C HIS A 238 0.54 -12.77 -9.17
N VAL A 239 1.47 -12.19 -8.39
CA VAL A 239 1.12 -11.34 -7.23
C VAL A 239 0.37 -10.08 -7.69
N LEU A 240 0.80 -9.47 -8.80
CA LEU A 240 0.14 -8.30 -9.37
C LEU A 240 -1.26 -8.64 -9.90
N ASP A 241 -1.39 -9.73 -10.64
CA ASP A 241 -2.67 -10.20 -11.15
C ASP A 241 -3.64 -10.54 -10.00
N GLY A 242 -3.18 -11.29 -8.99
CA GLY A 242 -4.00 -11.61 -7.83
C GLY A 242 -4.42 -10.37 -7.01
N SER A 243 -3.57 -9.36 -6.96
CA SER A 243 -3.89 -8.06 -6.35
C SER A 243 -4.96 -7.32 -7.16
N ASN A 244 -4.87 -7.33 -8.49
CA ASN A 244 -5.84 -6.71 -9.38
C ASN A 244 -7.19 -7.43 -9.34
N ASP A 245 -7.19 -8.77 -9.34
CA ASP A 245 -8.41 -9.58 -9.22
C ASP A 245 -9.12 -9.28 -7.89
N TYR A 246 -8.36 -9.17 -6.80
CA TYR A 246 -8.92 -8.76 -5.51
C TYR A 246 -9.50 -7.34 -5.55
N ALA A 247 -8.83 -6.40 -6.21
CA ALA A 247 -9.34 -5.04 -6.37
C ALA A 247 -10.70 -5.00 -7.10
N ILE A 248 -10.84 -5.79 -8.17
CA ILE A 248 -12.10 -5.92 -8.91
C ILE A 248 -13.19 -6.55 -8.04
N GLU A 249 -12.87 -7.65 -7.33
CA GLU A 249 -13.80 -8.28 -6.39
C GLU A 249 -14.27 -7.30 -5.32
N LEU A 250 -13.36 -6.50 -4.78
CA LEU A 250 -13.65 -5.49 -3.78
C LEU A 250 -14.55 -4.37 -4.33
N GLU A 251 -14.28 -3.89 -5.55
CA GLU A 251 -15.09 -2.85 -6.20
C GLU A 251 -16.55 -3.31 -6.39
N ILE A 252 -16.76 -4.54 -6.87
CA ILE A 252 -18.10 -5.13 -7.03
C ILE A 252 -18.80 -5.22 -5.66
N ASN A 253 -18.10 -5.71 -4.64
CA ASN A 253 -18.63 -5.80 -3.29
C ASN A 253 -19.05 -4.45 -2.71
N ILE A 254 -18.27 -3.40 -2.91
CA ILE A 254 -18.60 -2.05 -2.42
C ILE A 254 -19.82 -1.51 -3.15
N LYS A 255 -19.92 -1.70 -4.48
CA LYS A 255 -21.09 -1.28 -5.26
C LYS A 255 -22.39 -1.92 -4.75
N GLU A 256 -22.39 -3.23 -4.52
CA GLU A 256 -23.56 -3.95 -3.98
C GLU A 256 -23.95 -3.44 -2.59
N ARG A 257 -22.97 -3.12 -1.75
CA ARG A 257 -23.21 -2.61 -0.40
C ARG A 257 -23.60 -1.16 -0.35
N ALA A 258 -23.19 -0.35 -1.34
CA ALA A 258 -23.57 1.05 -1.42
C ALA A 258 -25.10 1.24 -1.38
N TYR A 259 -25.85 0.33 -2.01
CA TYR A 259 -27.33 0.36 -1.94
C TYR A 259 -27.83 0.14 -0.52
N GLN A 260 -27.27 -0.83 0.21
CA GLN A 260 -27.64 -1.08 1.61
C GLN A 260 -27.27 0.10 2.52
N VAL A 261 -26.11 0.72 2.26
CA VAL A 261 -25.69 1.91 2.99
C VAL A 261 -26.67 3.05 2.77
N VAL A 262 -27.06 3.35 1.51
CA VAL A 262 -28.06 4.38 1.20
C VAL A 262 -29.38 4.09 1.90
N GLU A 263 -29.83 2.82 1.94
CA GLU A 263 -31.03 2.42 2.65
C GLU A 263 -30.95 2.75 4.15
N TYR A 264 -29.85 2.38 4.82
CA TYR A 264 -29.63 2.74 6.23
C TYR A 264 -29.62 4.26 6.44
N LEU A 265 -28.96 5.02 5.59
CA LEU A 265 -28.90 6.48 5.70
C LEU A 265 -30.27 7.13 5.47
N CYS A 266 -31.03 6.66 4.48
CA CYS A 266 -32.39 7.13 4.23
C CYS A 266 -33.30 6.84 5.43
N HIS A 267 -33.26 5.63 5.98
CA HIS A 267 -34.03 5.30 7.19
C HIS A 267 -33.59 6.17 8.38
N GLY A 268 -32.29 6.42 8.50
CA GLY A 268 -31.74 7.26 9.58
C GLY A 268 -32.23 8.69 9.52
N PHE A 269 -32.25 9.32 8.35
CA PHE A 269 -32.81 10.66 8.17
C PHE A 269 -34.32 10.67 8.31
N SER A 270 -35.03 9.68 7.72
CA SER A 270 -36.49 9.58 7.82
C SER A 270 -36.98 9.46 9.26
N ALA A 271 -36.19 8.87 10.15
CA ALA A 271 -36.57 8.69 11.56
C ALA A 271 -36.74 10.01 12.32
N SER A 272 -36.24 11.13 11.80
CA SER A 272 -36.43 12.48 12.36
C SER A 272 -37.75 13.15 11.93
N TYR A 273 -38.48 12.57 10.97
CA TYR A 273 -39.74 13.11 10.44
C TYR A 273 -40.94 12.38 11.03
N LEU A 274 -42.07 13.10 11.16
CA LEU A 274 -43.34 12.46 11.40
C LEU A 274 -43.83 11.79 10.09
N PRO A 275 -44.64 10.72 10.15
CA PRO A 275 -45.16 10.05 8.95
C PRO A 275 -45.90 10.97 7.97
N SER A 276 -46.58 12.01 8.48
CA SER A 276 -47.26 13.02 7.70
C SER A 276 -46.34 14.01 6.96
N GLU A 277 -45.08 14.10 7.39
CA GLU A 277 -44.05 14.99 6.82
C GLU A 277 -43.24 14.29 5.73
N LEU A 278 -43.36 12.96 5.57
CA LEU A 278 -42.68 12.20 4.52
C LEU A 278 -43.37 12.41 3.15
N THR A 279 -43.37 13.64 2.68
CA THR A 279 -43.85 13.99 1.34
C THR A 279 -42.87 13.52 0.25
N PRO A 280 -43.31 13.42 -1.04
CA PRO A 280 -42.41 13.09 -2.14
C PRO A 280 -41.20 14.02 -2.24
N GLU A 281 -41.33 15.28 -1.89
CA GLU A 281 -40.28 16.27 -1.85
C GLU A 281 -39.27 15.95 -0.77
N ASN A 282 -39.72 15.77 0.50
CA ASN A 282 -38.85 15.44 1.61
C ASN A 282 -38.16 14.08 1.42
N LEU A 283 -38.83 13.09 0.83
CA LEU A 283 -38.23 11.80 0.49
C LEU A 283 -37.10 11.94 -0.56
N LYS A 284 -37.30 12.84 -1.53
CA LYS A 284 -36.24 13.15 -2.50
C LYS A 284 -35.06 13.83 -1.84
N ASP A 285 -35.27 14.81 -0.97
CA ASP A 285 -34.20 15.50 -0.23
C ASP A 285 -33.43 14.54 0.68
N ILE A 286 -34.13 13.64 1.36
CA ILE A 286 -33.50 12.56 2.16
C ILE A 286 -32.62 11.69 1.29
N TYR A 287 -33.10 11.26 0.14
CA TYR A 287 -32.35 10.40 -0.79
C TYR A 287 -31.11 11.11 -1.32
N ASP A 288 -31.27 12.34 -1.84
CA ASP A 288 -30.17 13.11 -2.43
C ASP A 288 -29.08 13.39 -1.37
N ASN A 289 -29.45 13.76 -0.14
CA ASN A 289 -28.50 14.00 0.93
C ASN A 289 -27.88 12.71 1.50
N SER A 290 -28.59 11.57 1.44
CA SER A 290 -28.02 10.26 1.76
C SER A 290 -26.90 9.87 0.79
N LEU A 291 -27.08 10.18 -0.51
CA LEU A 291 -26.02 9.97 -1.50
C LEU A 291 -24.81 10.88 -1.25
N ILE A 292 -25.04 12.16 -0.90
CA ILE A 292 -23.96 13.08 -0.56
C ILE A 292 -23.19 12.58 0.66
N LEU A 293 -23.88 12.13 1.70
CA LEU A 293 -23.24 11.55 2.89
C LEU A 293 -22.45 10.29 2.55
N LEU A 294 -22.99 9.39 1.73
CA LEU A 294 -22.26 8.24 1.22
C LEU A 294 -20.97 8.65 0.50
N TYR A 295 -21.03 9.65 -0.41
CA TYR A 295 -19.84 10.13 -1.11
C TYR A 295 -18.80 10.74 -0.16
N ARG A 296 -19.23 11.51 0.85
CA ARG A 296 -18.33 12.02 1.90
C ARG A 296 -17.61 10.89 2.64
N LEU A 297 -18.33 9.85 3.04
CA LEU A 297 -17.77 8.71 3.76
C LEU A 297 -16.76 7.94 2.87
N LEU A 298 -17.14 7.65 1.62
CA LEU A 298 -16.24 6.97 0.68
C LEU A 298 -14.98 7.79 0.39
N PHE A 299 -15.14 9.11 0.17
CA PHE A 299 -14.00 10.01 -0.03
C PHE A 299 -13.04 9.98 1.16
N VAL A 300 -13.57 10.05 2.39
CA VAL A 300 -12.73 10.06 3.58
C VAL A 300 -12.01 8.73 3.77
N PHE A 301 -12.68 7.59 3.61
CA PHE A 301 -12.02 6.29 3.65
C PHE A 301 -10.90 6.19 2.62
N TYR A 302 -11.14 6.66 1.40
CA TYR A 302 -10.13 6.69 0.35
C TYR A 302 -8.97 7.63 0.68
N ALA A 303 -9.27 8.86 1.14
CA ALA A 303 -8.26 9.87 1.50
C ALA A 303 -7.36 9.39 2.65
N GLU A 304 -7.94 8.75 3.67
CA GLU A 304 -7.19 8.16 4.78
C GLU A 304 -6.29 7.01 4.29
N ALA A 305 -6.83 6.10 3.47
CA ALA A 305 -6.09 4.97 2.93
C ALA A 305 -4.91 5.39 2.03
N ARG A 306 -5.04 6.51 1.34
CA ARG A 306 -3.99 7.09 0.47
C ARG A 306 -3.07 8.08 1.19
N GLU A 307 -3.18 8.18 2.52
CA GLU A 307 -2.37 9.08 3.33
C GLU A 307 -2.47 10.56 2.93
N LEU A 308 -3.61 10.95 2.33
CA LEU A 308 -3.89 12.35 1.99
C LEU A 308 -4.21 13.19 3.25
N LEU A 309 -4.58 12.54 4.35
CA LEU A 309 -4.72 13.14 5.67
C LEU A 309 -3.50 12.78 6.54
N PRO A 310 -3.00 13.66 7.42
CA PRO A 310 -1.76 13.46 8.17
C PRO A 310 -1.90 12.49 9.36
N LEU A 311 -2.58 11.36 9.18
CA LEU A 311 -2.87 10.40 10.25
C LEU A 311 -1.61 9.66 10.72
N SER A 312 -0.66 9.40 9.81
CA SER A 312 0.61 8.74 10.13
C SER A 312 1.55 9.65 10.92
N THR A 313 1.54 10.94 10.64
CA THR A 313 2.46 11.94 11.20
C THR A 313 1.88 12.72 12.40
N ASN A 314 0.55 12.79 12.53
CA ASN A 314 -0.12 13.54 13.59
C ASN A 314 -1.02 12.64 14.45
N LYS A 315 -0.55 12.32 15.66
CA LYS A 315 -1.30 11.47 16.61
C LYS A 315 -2.67 12.05 16.98
N SER A 316 -2.76 13.37 17.20
CA SER A 316 -4.03 14.02 17.56
C SER A 316 -5.05 13.91 16.43
N CYS A 317 -4.61 14.09 15.19
CA CYS A 317 -5.46 13.90 14.01
C CYS A 317 -5.97 12.47 13.94
N ARG A 318 -5.08 11.47 14.05
CA ARG A 318 -5.43 10.05 14.02
C ARG A 318 -6.42 9.63 15.10
N GLU A 319 -6.24 10.10 16.34
CA GLU A 319 -7.10 9.68 17.47
C GLU A 319 -8.48 10.34 17.46
N ASN A 320 -8.60 11.57 16.95
CA ASN A 320 -9.82 12.37 17.05
C ASN A 320 -10.57 12.55 15.74
N TYR A 321 -9.88 12.46 14.59
CA TYR A 321 -10.40 12.82 13.27
C TYR A 321 -10.12 11.75 12.21
N SER A 322 -10.24 10.47 12.57
CA SER A 322 -10.08 9.36 11.61
C SER A 322 -11.35 8.56 11.51
N LEU A 323 -11.84 8.36 10.27
CA LEU A 323 -13.01 7.53 9.98
C LEU A 323 -12.67 6.04 10.17
N PHE A 324 -11.44 5.60 9.87
CA PHE A 324 -10.99 4.25 10.19
C PHE A 324 -10.98 3.99 11.70
N LYS A 325 -10.57 4.97 12.51
CA LYS A 325 -10.63 4.86 13.97
C LYS A 325 -12.07 4.75 14.44
N ILE A 326 -12.98 5.57 13.91
CA ILE A 326 -14.43 5.49 14.21
C ILE A 326 -14.98 4.11 13.84
N ALA A 327 -14.64 3.59 12.65
CA ALA A 327 -15.06 2.27 12.19
C ALA A 327 -14.51 1.14 13.07
N LYS A 328 -13.28 1.26 13.57
CA LYS A 328 -12.67 0.32 14.52
C LYS A 328 -13.40 0.33 15.87
N ASP A 329 -13.72 1.50 16.41
CA ASP A 329 -14.47 1.64 17.66
C ASP A 329 -15.87 1.05 17.53
N ILE A 330 -16.55 1.29 16.41
CA ILE A 330 -17.84 0.70 16.07
C ILE A 330 -17.76 -0.83 16.05
N ALA A 331 -16.70 -1.38 15.46
CA ALA A 331 -16.50 -2.82 15.39
C ALA A 331 -16.39 -3.47 16.77
N VAL A 332 -15.67 -2.84 17.69
CA VAL A 332 -15.54 -3.32 19.09
C VAL A 332 -16.90 -3.33 19.80
N ILE A 333 -17.68 -2.26 19.66
CA ILE A 333 -18.98 -2.11 20.31
C ILE A 333 -19.99 -3.14 19.79
N THR A 334 -20.02 -3.36 18.49
CA THR A 334 -20.96 -4.32 17.88
C THR A 334 -20.62 -5.78 18.18
N GLN A 335 -19.32 -6.12 18.28
CA GLN A 335 -18.89 -7.45 18.71
C GLN A 335 -19.22 -7.73 20.18
N SER A 336 -19.26 -6.70 21.02
CA SER A 336 -19.64 -6.83 22.44
C SER A 336 -21.14 -7.09 22.66
N GLY A 337 -21.95 -7.16 21.59
CA GLY A 337 -23.39 -7.37 21.69
C GLY A 337 -24.15 -6.18 22.30
N ASN A 338 -23.56 -5.00 22.37
CA ASN A 338 -24.19 -3.80 22.88
C ASN A 338 -25.36 -3.37 22.00
N THR A 339 -26.50 -3.03 22.62
CA THR A 339 -27.64 -2.50 21.87
C THR A 339 -27.36 -1.07 21.39
N LEU A 340 -27.55 -0.83 20.12
CA LEU A 340 -27.41 0.50 19.53
C LEU A 340 -28.56 1.42 19.95
N SER A 341 -28.25 2.66 20.26
CA SER A 341 -29.21 3.64 20.74
C SER A 341 -30.02 4.24 19.59
N LEU A 342 -31.35 4.28 19.77
CA LEU A 342 -32.28 5.01 18.87
C LEU A 342 -32.34 6.52 19.13
N LYS A 343 -31.53 7.04 20.09
CA LYS A 343 -31.51 8.45 20.46
C LYS A 343 -30.11 9.07 20.37
N SER A 344 -29.07 8.27 20.41
CA SER A 344 -27.69 8.74 20.34
C SER A 344 -27.28 9.09 18.92
N THR A 345 -26.60 10.21 18.74
CA THR A 345 -26.02 10.69 17.48
C THR A 345 -24.50 10.91 17.62
N ILE A 346 -23.85 10.19 18.53
CA ILE A 346 -22.44 10.37 18.89
C ILE A 346 -21.55 10.18 17.65
N TYR A 347 -21.80 9.13 16.86
CA TYR A 347 -20.99 8.87 15.67
C TYR A 347 -21.25 9.90 14.56
N TYR A 348 -22.49 10.37 14.40
CA TYR A 348 -22.78 11.44 13.45
C TYR A 348 -22.04 12.73 13.82
N SER A 349 -22.03 13.10 15.10
CA SER A 349 -21.31 14.29 15.57
C SER A 349 -19.80 14.17 15.36
N LYS A 350 -19.20 12.99 15.59
CA LYS A 350 -17.77 12.73 15.32
C LYS A 350 -17.44 12.89 13.83
N ILE A 351 -18.30 12.31 12.96
CA ILE A 351 -18.12 12.39 11.51
C ILE A 351 -18.27 13.83 11.02
N ASN A 352 -19.23 14.59 11.51
CA ASN A 352 -19.40 15.99 11.16
C ASN A 352 -18.21 16.85 11.62
N SER A 353 -17.61 16.56 12.77
CA SER A 353 -16.37 17.21 13.19
C SER A 353 -15.22 16.93 12.23
N LEU A 354 -15.11 15.71 11.74
CA LEU A 354 -14.12 15.34 10.71
C LEU A 354 -14.40 16.06 9.38
N PHE A 355 -15.67 16.11 8.92
CA PHE A 355 -16.05 16.82 7.70
C PHE A 355 -15.77 18.33 7.80
N SER A 356 -16.03 18.92 8.96
CA SER A 356 -15.69 20.32 9.22
C SER A 356 -14.19 20.56 9.14
N LEU A 357 -13.37 19.68 9.73
CA LEU A 357 -11.92 19.76 9.65
C LEU A 357 -11.43 19.68 8.20
N ILE A 358 -11.98 18.78 7.39
CA ILE A 358 -11.62 18.65 5.97
C ILE A 358 -12.02 19.91 5.19
N ASN A 359 -13.20 20.46 5.46
CA ASN A 359 -13.69 21.66 4.78
C ASN A 359 -12.85 22.91 5.10
N THR A 360 -12.50 23.14 6.38
CA THR A 360 -11.83 24.37 6.82
C THR A 360 -10.32 24.24 6.89
N GLY A 361 -9.80 23.02 6.93
CA GLY A 361 -8.41 22.76 7.24
C GLY A 361 -8.04 23.11 8.69
N ASP A 362 -6.86 22.72 9.12
CA ASP A 362 -6.26 23.12 10.39
C ASP A 362 -4.73 23.05 10.30
N LYS A 363 -4.07 24.20 10.39
CA LYS A 363 -2.61 24.31 10.33
C LYS A 363 -1.91 23.61 11.49
N SER A 364 -2.54 23.56 12.67
CA SER A 364 -1.95 22.91 13.86
C SER A 364 -1.96 21.39 13.74
N LEU A 365 -2.93 20.86 13.01
CA LEU A 365 -3.04 19.44 12.69
C LEU A 365 -2.37 19.07 11.37
N ASN A 366 -1.83 20.06 10.64
CA ASN A 366 -1.26 19.89 9.31
C ASN A 366 -2.27 19.33 8.27
N VAL A 367 -3.55 19.70 8.43
CA VAL A 367 -4.62 19.35 7.49
C VAL A 367 -4.86 20.54 6.57
N PRO A 368 -4.65 20.39 5.24
CA PRO A 368 -4.96 21.45 4.29
C PRO A 368 -6.49 21.61 4.13
N GLU A 369 -6.93 22.76 3.70
CA GLU A 369 -8.31 23.01 3.30
C GLU A 369 -8.60 22.30 1.97
N TYR A 370 -9.62 21.43 1.96
CA TYR A 370 -10.08 20.74 0.76
C TYR A 370 -11.32 21.44 0.19
N ASN A 371 -11.10 22.46 -0.62
CA ASN A 371 -12.12 23.41 -1.08
C ASN A 371 -12.90 22.88 -2.30
N GLY A 372 -13.50 21.70 -2.23
CA GLY A 372 -14.20 21.03 -3.33
C GLY A 372 -15.73 21.08 -3.28
N GLY A 373 -16.33 21.87 -2.37
CA GLY A 373 -17.81 21.97 -2.24
C GLY A 373 -18.46 20.79 -1.54
N LEU A 374 -17.95 19.57 -1.71
CA LEU A 374 -18.55 18.34 -1.14
C LEU A 374 -18.76 18.42 0.39
N PHE A 375 -17.86 19.05 1.11
CA PHE A 375 -17.92 19.21 2.57
C PHE A 375 -18.47 20.54 3.04
N SER A 376 -18.86 21.44 2.11
CA SER A 376 -19.37 22.77 2.41
C SER A 376 -20.74 22.70 3.09
N PRO A 377 -20.90 23.30 4.30
CA PRO A 377 -22.21 23.44 4.96
C PRO A 377 -23.17 24.32 4.17
N GLN A 378 -22.68 25.28 3.42
CA GLN A 378 -23.48 26.20 2.61
C GLN A 378 -24.10 25.50 1.42
N GLU A 379 -23.39 24.54 0.80
CA GLU A 379 -23.91 23.77 -0.33
C GLU A 379 -24.80 22.61 0.12
N HIS A 380 -24.60 22.10 1.33
CA HIS A 380 -25.31 20.95 1.86
C HIS A 380 -25.88 21.18 3.26
N PRO A 381 -26.77 22.20 3.45
CA PRO A 381 -27.28 22.59 4.77
C PRO A 381 -28.16 21.50 5.43
N PHE A 382 -28.72 20.59 4.66
CA PHE A 382 -29.50 19.48 5.17
C PHE A 382 -28.69 18.61 6.12
N LEU A 383 -27.44 18.29 5.77
CA LEU A 383 -26.59 17.41 6.54
C LEU A 383 -26.15 18.01 7.89
N ASP A 384 -26.17 19.36 8.02
CA ASP A 384 -25.89 20.03 9.27
C ASP A 384 -27.11 20.15 10.18
N SER A 385 -28.32 20.22 9.57
CA SER A 385 -29.58 20.39 10.30
C SER A 385 -30.23 19.05 10.70
N HIS A 386 -29.83 17.94 10.07
CA HIS A 386 -30.39 16.61 10.32
C HIS A 386 -29.29 15.63 10.75
N ALA A 387 -29.47 14.98 11.88
CA ALA A 387 -28.54 13.99 12.38
C ALA A 387 -29.13 12.57 12.30
N ILE A 388 -28.30 11.61 11.94
CA ILE A 388 -28.66 10.18 11.95
C ILE A 388 -28.31 9.58 13.31
N VAL A 389 -29.26 8.86 13.91
CA VAL A 389 -29.04 8.13 15.15
C VAL A 389 -28.11 6.92 14.93
N ASP A 390 -27.35 6.57 15.97
CA ASP A 390 -26.33 5.52 15.91
C ASP A 390 -26.88 4.16 15.45
N PHE A 391 -28.17 3.88 15.73
CA PHE A 391 -28.85 2.66 15.31
C PHE A 391 -28.81 2.44 13.78
N PHE A 392 -28.89 3.51 12.97
CA PHE A 392 -28.82 3.44 11.50
C PHE A 392 -27.43 3.74 10.96
N LEU A 393 -26.70 4.66 11.60
CA LEU A 393 -25.39 5.08 11.10
C LEU A 393 -24.31 4.01 11.29
N VAL A 394 -24.35 3.30 12.42
CA VAL A 394 -23.35 2.26 12.73
C VAL A 394 -23.36 1.13 11.70
N PRO A 395 -24.51 0.51 11.33
CA PRO A 395 -24.54 -0.48 10.26
C PRO A 395 -24.06 0.07 8.93
N ALA A 396 -24.42 1.32 8.57
CA ALA A 396 -23.94 1.95 7.33
C ALA A 396 -22.40 2.02 7.28
N ILE A 397 -21.77 2.47 8.37
CA ILE A 397 -20.30 2.53 8.47
C ILE A 397 -19.67 1.13 8.40
N GLN A 398 -20.29 0.13 9.07
CA GLN A 398 -19.81 -1.25 9.01
C GLN A 398 -19.84 -1.82 7.61
N HIS A 399 -20.90 -1.57 6.84
CA HIS A 399 -20.99 -1.99 5.45
C HIS A 399 -19.93 -1.34 4.56
N LEU A 400 -19.47 -0.13 4.85
CA LEU A 400 -18.38 0.51 4.13
C LEU A 400 -17.00 0.02 4.59
N SER A 401 -16.82 -0.21 5.88
CA SER A 401 -15.50 -0.44 6.46
C SER A 401 -15.05 -1.90 6.53
N ARG A 402 -15.97 -2.86 6.36
CA ARG A 402 -15.69 -4.29 6.58
C ARG A 402 -16.29 -5.18 5.51
N VAL A 403 -15.56 -6.24 5.14
CA VAL A 403 -16.00 -7.28 4.21
C VAL A 403 -15.94 -8.64 4.89
N TYR A 404 -16.99 -9.44 4.69
CA TYR A 404 -17.01 -10.82 5.17
C TYR A 404 -16.52 -11.77 4.07
N ASP A 405 -15.42 -12.47 4.32
CA ASP A 405 -14.91 -13.53 3.47
C ASP A 405 -15.59 -14.86 3.86
N SER A 406 -16.49 -15.35 3.00
CA SER A 406 -17.25 -16.59 3.24
C SER A 406 -16.37 -17.85 3.24
N LYS A 407 -15.26 -17.84 2.50
CA LYS A 407 -14.32 -18.98 2.43
C LYS A 407 -13.54 -19.12 3.72
N ARG A 408 -13.11 -18.00 4.30
CA ARG A 408 -12.35 -17.96 5.56
C ARG A 408 -13.23 -17.85 6.79
N ARG A 409 -14.50 -17.53 6.62
CA ARG A 409 -15.47 -17.24 7.70
C ARG A 409 -14.97 -16.12 8.64
N GLN A 410 -14.32 -15.13 8.09
CA GLN A 410 -13.75 -13.99 8.82
C GLN A 410 -14.16 -12.67 8.18
N THR A 411 -14.17 -11.62 8.99
CA THR A 411 -14.45 -10.25 8.55
C THR A 411 -13.16 -9.46 8.54
N PHE A 412 -12.84 -8.85 7.41
CA PHE A 412 -11.65 -8.03 7.19
C PHE A 412 -12.03 -6.56 7.03
N ALA A 413 -11.08 -5.68 7.25
CA ALA A 413 -11.21 -4.28 6.87
C ALA A 413 -11.18 -4.15 5.33
N VAL A 414 -11.96 -3.20 4.81
CA VAL A 414 -11.94 -2.88 3.37
C VAL A 414 -10.62 -2.18 3.03
N ASP A 415 -9.90 -2.71 2.06
CA ASP A 415 -8.65 -2.14 1.56
C ASP A 415 -8.93 -1.05 0.51
N TYR A 416 -9.26 0.15 0.98
CA TYR A 416 -9.53 1.30 0.12
C TYR A 416 -8.34 1.77 -0.71
N LYS A 417 -7.10 1.42 -0.30
CA LYS A 417 -5.89 1.76 -1.04
C LYS A 417 -5.80 1.03 -2.37
N THR A 418 -6.38 -0.16 -2.42
CA THR A 418 -6.40 -1.02 -3.62
C THR A 418 -7.43 -0.56 -4.66
N LEU A 419 -8.46 0.21 -4.25
CA LEU A 419 -9.50 0.69 -5.17
C LEU A 419 -8.91 1.64 -6.21
N SER A 420 -9.31 1.46 -7.47
CA SER A 420 -8.89 2.34 -8.57
C SER A 420 -9.61 3.69 -8.52
N GLU A 421 -8.99 4.72 -9.09
CA GLU A 421 -9.56 6.07 -9.23
C GLU A 421 -10.62 6.18 -10.36
N ARG A 422 -11.19 5.06 -10.81
CA ARG A 422 -12.16 5.01 -11.93
C ARG A 422 -13.55 5.42 -11.53
#